data_f1f24a744c11c3776ea78a0c34798c80
#
_entry.id   f1f24a744c11c3776ea78a0c34798c80
#
_cell.length_a   1.000
_cell.length_b   1.000
_cell.length_c   1.000
_cell.angle_alpha   90.00
_cell.angle_beta   90.00
_cell.angle_gamma   90.00
#
_symmetry.space_group_name_H-M   'P 1'
#
loop_
_entity.id
_entity.type
_entity.pdbx_description
1 polymer ?
#
loop_
_entity_poly.entity_id
_entity_poly.type
_entity_poly.pdbx_seq_one_letter_code
_entity_poly.pdbx_strand_id
1 'polypeptide(L)'
;MLQQRSIHSSLGFRDKIRSFDYILIASIFILGIVSMFAMYSTDGGEFKYHTNSHILRFFVFFGLFFFISLVKIRFWHDQSYLIYILFFLLLIGVKYFGLTSSGSQRWLDLYFMNLQPSELMKVGLILFLAKYYHRIPIENMNSIRYLFIP
;
A
#
# COMPACT_ATOMS: atom_id res chain seq x y z
N MET A 1 -0.43 -31.30 24.15
CA MET A 1 -1.13 -30.06 24.52
C MET A 1 -0.13 -28.91 24.47
N LEU A 2 0.07 -28.32 23.31
CA LEU A 2 0.92 -27.14 23.17
C LEU A 2 0.05 -25.92 23.50
N GLN A 3 0.39 -25.29 24.60
CA GLN A 3 -0.22 -24.11 25.15
C GLN A 3 -0.19 -22.99 24.06
N GLN A 4 -1.33 -22.70 23.45
CA GLN A 4 -1.53 -21.49 22.65
C GLN A 4 -1.31 -20.30 23.59
N ARG A 5 -0.07 -19.85 23.70
CA ARG A 5 0.23 -18.54 24.28
C ARG A 5 -0.54 -17.54 23.46
N SER A 6 -1.56 -16.98 24.06
CA SER A 6 -2.31 -15.86 23.53
C SER A 6 -1.34 -14.73 23.19
N ILE A 7 -1.05 -14.56 21.90
CA ILE A 7 -0.33 -13.41 21.34
C ILE A 7 -1.25 -12.17 21.42
N HIS A 8 -1.94 -12.02 22.53
CA HIS A 8 -2.86 -10.92 22.82
C HIS A 8 -2.30 -9.88 23.78
N SER A 9 -0.98 -9.85 23.99
CA SER A 9 -0.38 -8.65 24.55
C SER A 9 -0.42 -7.59 23.45
N SER A 10 -1.27 -6.59 23.61
CA SER A 10 -1.17 -5.37 22.82
C SER A 10 0.24 -4.82 23.03
N LEU A 11 1.11 -5.03 22.04
CA LEU A 11 2.45 -4.47 22.07
C LEU A 11 2.34 -2.98 22.38
N GLY A 12 3.06 -2.53 23.39
CA GLY A 12 3.14 -1.12 23.73
C GLY A 12 3.67 -0.32 22.53
N PHE A 13 3.40 0.97 22.48
CA PHE A 13 3.89 1.83 21.39
C PHE A 13 5.42 1.74 21.21
N ARG A 14 6.18 1.66 22.31
CA ARG A 14 7.64 1.49 22.30
C ARG A 14 8.07 0.16 21.68
N ASP A 15 7.34 -0.92 21.97
CA ASP A 15 7.65 -2.25 21.42
C ASP A 15 7.40 -2.31 19.93
N LYS A 16 6.37 -1.61 19.44
CA LYS A 16 6.09 -1.49 18.01
C LYS A 16 7.21 -0.76 17.27
N ILE A 17 7.71 0.36 17.83
CA ILE A 17 8.83 1.09 17.22
C ILE A 17 10.09 0.23 17.21
N ARG A 18 10.37 -0.51 18.28
CA ARG A 18 11.53 -1.40 18.37
C ARG A 18 11.44 -2.59 17.40
N SER A 19 10.25 -2.95 16.98
CA SER A 19 10.00 -4.05 16.03
C SER A 19 10.11 -3.62 14.56
N PHE A 20 10.42 -2.35 14.27
CA PHE A 20 10.62 -1.90 12.91
C PHE A 20 11.89 -2.47 12.31
N ASP A 21 11.81 -2.81 11.03
CA ASP A 21 12.98 -3.13 10.22
C ASP A 21 13.69 -1.83 9.82
N TYR A 22 14.73 -1.47 10.58
CA TYR A 22 15.50 -0.26 10.33
C TYR A 22 16.26 -0.29 9.02
N ILE A 23 16.62 -1.49 8.52
CA ILE A 23 17.31 -1.65 7.23
C ILE A 23 16.36 -1.26 6.11
N LEU A 24 15.11 -1.74 6.17
CA LEU A 24 14.06 -1.37 5.21
C LEU A 24 13.80 0.14 5.22
N ILE A 25 13.65 0.74 6.40
CA ILE A 25 13.42 2.18 6.55
C ILE A 25 14.57 2.98 5.95
N ALA A 26 15.83 2.61 6.28
CA ALA A 26 17.02 3.26 5.74
C ALA A 26 17.10 3.13 4.22
N SER A 27 16.77 1.96 3.67
CA SER A 27 16.75 1.72 2.22
C SER A 27 15.74 2.61 1.51
N ILE A 28 14.51 2.73 2.05
CA ILE A 28 13.48 3.62 1.50
C ILE A 28 13.94 5.08 1.54
N PHE A 29 14.56 5.49 2.65
CA PHE A 29 15.03 6.86 2.81
C PHE A 29 16.18 7.20 1.83
N ILE A 30 17.14 6.28 1.66
CA ILE A 30 18.24 6.44 0.69
C ILE A 30 17.68 6.53 -0.74
N LEU A 31 16.76 5.64 -1.12
CA LEU A 31 16.09 5.70 -2.42
C LEU A 31 15.34 7.02 -2.62
N GLY A 32 14.73 7.54 -1.58
CA GLY A 32 14.08 8.87 -1.60
C GLY A 32 15.09 9.99 -1.88
N ILE A 33 16.24 9.97 -1.24
CA ILE A 33 17.31 10.96 -1.49
C ILE A 33 17.79 10.87 -2.94
N VAL A 34 18.09 9.67 -3.45
CA VAL A 34 18.50 9.46 -4.84
C VAL A 34 17.43 9.98 -5.80
N SER A 35 16.18 9.71 -5.54
CA SER A 35 15.03 10.21 -6.33
C SER A 35 14.93 11.73 -6.33
N MET A 36 15.21 12.40 -5.19
CA MET A 36 15.24 13.86 -5.10
C MET A 36 16.36 14.45 -5.95
N PHE A 37 17.56 13.86 -5.93
CA PHE A 37 18.65 14.30 -6.79
C PHE A 37 18.36 14.10 -8.28
N ALA A 38 17.71 13.00 -8.64
CA ALA A 38 17.27 12.77 -10.02
C ALA A 38 16.29 13.83 -10.50
N MET A 39 15.29 14.19 -9.67
CA MET A 39 14.34 15.25 -10.00
C MET A 39 14.98 16.63 -10.08
N TYR A 40 15.91 16.93 -9.18
CA TYR A 40 16.68 18.17 -9.20
C TYR A 40 17.51 18.29 -10.50
N SER A 41 18.10 17.19 -10.96
CA SER A 41 18.83 17.15 -12.23
C SER A 41 17.93 17.38 -13.43
N THR A 42 16.70 16.83 -13.44
CA THR A 42 15.73 17.03 -14.52
C THR A 42 15.19 18.45 -14.59
N ASP A 43 15.12 19.15 -13.45
CA ASP A 43 14.75 20.57 -13.39
C ASP A 43 15.89 21.53 -13.76
N GLY A 44 17.04 20.99 -14.24
CA GLY A 44 18.18 21.78 -14.68
C GLY A 44 19.08 22.29 -13.55
N GLY A 45 19.06 21.66 -12.39
CA GLY A 45 19.86 22.05 -11.20
C GLY A 45 19.22 23.21 -10.42
N GLU A 46 17.95 23.44 -10.56
CA GLU A 46 17.18 24.43 -9.81
C GLU A 46 16.01 23.80 -9.08
N PHE A 47 15.60 24.36 -7.94
CA PHE A 47 14.42 23.93 -7.19
C PHE A 47 13.15 24.47 -7.85
N LYS A 48 12.71 23.83 -8.95
CA LYS A 48 11.46 24.16 -9.64
C LYS A 48 10.27 23.40 -9.06
N TYR A 49 9.12 23.57 -9.70
CA TYR A 49 7.85 22.98 -9.27
C TYR A 49 7.92 21.45 -9.12
N HIS A 50 8.56 20.76 -10.07
CA HIS A 50 8.62 19.30 -10.05
C HIS A 50 9.45 18.77 -8.88
N THR A 51 10.63 19.33 -8.63
CA THR A 51 11.50 18.98 -7.51
C THR A 51 10.81 19.24 -6.17
N ASN A 52 10.25 20.44 -5.98
CA ASN A 52 9.57 20.80 -4.73
C ASN A 52 8.35 19.91 -4.46
N SER A 53 7.53 19.66 -5.48
CA SER A 53 6.37 18.78 -5.38
C SER A 53 6.75 17.33 -5.08
N HIS A 54 7.89 16.86 -5.61
CA HIS A 54 8.40 15.53 -5.34
C HIS A 54 8.88 15.39 -3.89
N ILE A 55 9.65 16.36 -3.40
CA ILE A 55 10.12 16.40 -2.00
C ILE A 55 8.93 16.38 -1.04
N LEU A 56 7.94 17.26 -1.27
CA LEU A 56 6.74 17.31 -0.42
C LEU A 56 6.01 15.97 -0.39
N ARG A 57 5.76 15.39 -1.57
CA ARG A 57 5.09 14.09 -1.69
C ARG A 57 5.86 12.98 -0.99
N PHE A 58 7.19 12.95 -1.14
CA PHE A 58 8.02 11.96 -0.46
C PHE A 58 7.82 12.02 1.07
N PHE A 59 7.93 13.20 1.68
CA PHE A 59 7.77 13.33 3.13
C PHE A 59 6.34 13.00 3.60
N VAL A 60 5.32 13.39 2.84
CA VAL A 60 3.92 13.03 3.15
C VAL A 60 3.72 11.52 3.13
N PHE A 61 4.19 10.83 2.07
CA PHE A 61 4.03 9.38 1.96
C PHE A 61 4.95 8.62 2.92
N PHE A 62 6.12 9.16 3.23
CA PHE A 62 6.99 8.57 4.24
C PHE A 62 6.36 8.67 5.64
N GLY A 63 5.72 9.77 5.98
CA GLY A 63 4.92 9.90 7.20
C GLY A 63 3.72 8.94 7.21
N LEU A 64 3.01 8.83 6.09
CA LEU A 64 1.89 7.89 5.94
C LEU A 64 2.35 6.43 6.10
N PHE A 65 3.54 6.07 5.61
CA PHE A 65 4.14 4.76 5.82
C PHE A 65 4.26 4.42 7.31
N PHE A 66 4.77 5.34 8.14
CA PHE A 66 4.83 5.12 9.59
C PHE A 66 3.44 4.99 10.20
N PHE A 67 2.50 5.84 9.79
CA PHE A 67 1.13 5.78 10.30
C PHE A 67 0.49 4.42 10.00
N ILE A 68 0.58 3.95 8.77
CA ILE A 68 0.05 2.64 8.34
C ILE A 68 0.74 1.49 9.09
N SER A 69 2.05 1.57 9.31
CA SER A 69 2.83 0.56 10.01
C SER A 69 2.45 0.40 11.49
N LEU A 70 1.92 1.44 12.13
CA LEU A 70 1.42 1.38 13.51
C LEU A 70 0.04 0.73 13.63
N VAL A 71 -0.71 0.64 12.54
CA VAL A 71 -2.04 0.02 12.53
C VAL A 71 -1.91 -1.49 12.69
N LYS A 72 -2.76 -2.09 13.53
CA LYS A 72 -2.75 -3.54 13.76
C LYS A 72 -3.10 -4.28 12.47
N ILE A 73 -2.36 -5.35 12.15
CA ILE A 73 -2.62 -6.20 10.98
C ILE A 73 -4.05 -6.77 10.97
N ARG A 74 -4.62 -7.02 12.15
CA ARG A 74 -6.00 -7.48 12.29
C ARG A 74 -7.01 -6.50 11.68
N PHE A 75 -6.79 -5.19 11.82
CA PHE A 75 -7.65 -4.18 11.21
C PHE A 75 -7.68 -4.33 9.69
N TRP A 76 -6.51 -4.47 9.04
CA TRP A 76 -6.40 -4.66 7.60
C TRP A 76 -7.09 -5.95 7.15
N HIS A 77 -6.88 -7.03 7.92
CA HIS A 77 -7.54 -8.31 7.67
C HIS A 77 -9.07 -8.20 7.79
N ASP A 78 -9.59 -7.54 8.83
CA ASP A 78 -11.03 -7.43 9.04
C ASP A 78 -11.69 -6.58 7.94
N GLN A 79 -11.03 -5.52 7.49
CA GLN A 79 -11.52 -4.59 6.46
C GLN A 79 -11.20 -4.99 5.02
N SER A 80 -10.51 -6.11 4.78
CA SER A 80 -9.97 -6.47 3.47
C SER A 80 -11.03 -6.53 2.36
N TYR A 81 -12.24 -7.02 2.62
CA TYR A 81 -13.32 -7.08 1.63
C TYR A 81 -13.85 -5.68 1.27
N LEU A 82 -13.97 -4.82 2.27
CA LEU A 82 -14.40 -3.44 2.05
C LEU A 82 -13.35 -2.66 1.25
N ILE A 83 -12.08 -2.83 1.58
CA ILE A 83 -10.94 -2.20 0.86
C ILE A 83 -10.92 -2.68 -0.59
N TYR A 84 -11.09 -3.98 -0.82
CA TYR A 84 -11.16 -4.54 -2.17
C TYR A 84 -12.30 -3.93 -2.99
N ILE A 85 -13.51 -3.89 -2.43
CA ILE A 85 -14.67 -3.30 -3.10
C ILE A 85 -14.44 -1.82 -3.40
N LEU A 86 -13.88 -1.06 -2.44
CA LEU A 86 -13.56 0.36 -2.62
C LEU A 86 -12.58 0.57 -3.78
N PHE A 87 -11.49 -0.19 -3.83
CA PHE A 87 -10.50 -0.07 -4.89
C PHE A 87 -11.04 -0.56 -6.23
N PHE A 88 -11.91 -1.56 -6.22
CA PHE A 88 -12.61 -2.00 -7.43
C PHE A 88 -13.54 -0.93 -7.98
N LEU A 89 -14.29 -0.24 -7.13
CA LEU A 89 -15.12 0.91 -7.53
C LEU A 89 -14.29 2.06 -8.07
N LEU A 90 -13.11 2.35 -7.47
CA LEU A 90 -12.18 3.34 -8.00
C LEU A 90 -11.66 2.94 -9.40
N LEU A 91 -11.39 1.65 -9.63
CA LEU A 91 -10.96 1.15 -10.92
C LEU A 91 -12.05 1.33 -11.99
N ILE A 92 -13.31 1.09 -11.65
CA ILE A 92 -14.46 1.37 -12.53
C ILE A 92 -14.57 2.89 -12.77
N GLY A 93 -14.40 3.69 -11.71
CA GLY A 93 -14.47 5.16 -11.79
C GLY A 93 -13.46 5.76 -12.75
N VAL A 94 -12.25 5.20 -12.85
CA VAL A 94 -11.24 5.65 -13.83
C VAL A 94 -11.74 5.57 -15.26
N LYS A 95 -12.56 4.60 -15.60
CA LYS A 95 -13.12 4.46 -16.96
C LYS A 95 -14.00 5.65 -17.35
N TYR A 96 -14.64 6.30 -16.36
CA TYR A 96 -15.57 7.42 -16.61
C TYR A 96 -14.93 8.79 -16.37
N PHE A 97 -14.03 8.88 -15.38
CA PHE A 97 -13.45 10.15 -14.91
C PHE A 97 -11.93 10.21 -15.08
N GLY A 98 -11.31 9.18 -15.66
CA GLY A 98 -9.86 9.12 -15.79
C GLY A 98 -9.30 10.08 -16.83
N LEU A 99 -8.10 10.60 -16.54
CA LEU A 99 -7.31 11.36 -17.51
C LEU A 99 -6.78 10.42 -18.59
N THR A 100 -6.95 10.84 -19.86
CA THR A 100 -6.32 10.17 -21.00
C THR A 100 -4.86 10.57 -21.08
N SER A 101 -3.97 9.61 -20.84
CA SER A 101 -2.54 9.77 -21.06
C SER A 101 -2.06 8.68 -22.01
N SER A 102 -1.38 9.07 -23.07
CA SER A 102 -0.84 8.15 -24.09
C SER A 102 -1.88 7.14 -24.64
N GLY A 103 -3.12 7.61 -24.89
CA GLY A 103 -4.20 6.80 -25.47
C GLY A 103 -4.93 5.87 -24.51
N SER A 104 -4.66 5.92 -23.21
CA SER A 104 -5.38 5.12 -22.21
C SER A 104 -5.76 5.92 -20.97
N GLN A 105 -6.96 5.64 -20.43
CA GLN A 105 -7.46 6.24 -19.20
C GLN A 105 -7.03 5.36 -18.02
N ARG A 106 -6.01 5.80 -17.28
CA ARG A 106 -5.44 5.03 -16.15
C ARG A 106 -5.26 5.85 -14.89
N TRP A 107 -5.35 7.17 -14.98
CA TRP A 107 -5.01 8.09 -13.89
C TRP A 107 -6.22 8.87 -13.45
N LEU A 108 -6.39 9.00 -12.14
CA LEU A 108 -7.31 9.95 -11.53
C LEU A 108 -6.53 11.16 -11.05
N ASP A 109 -6.95 12.35 -11.49
CA ASP A 109 -6.39 13.60 -10.96
C ASP A 109 -7.01 13.90 -9.60
N LEU A 110 -6.18 13.89 -8.57
CA LEU A 110 -6.55 14.28 -7.21
C LEU A 110 -6.09 15.71 -6.89
N TYR A 111 -5.90 16.55 -7.94
CA TYR A 111 -5.46 17.93 -7.82
C TYR A 111 -4.00 18.12 -7.37
N PHE A 112 -3.52 17.38 -6.39
CA PHE A 112 -2.12 17.44 -5.90
C PHE A 112 -1.25 16.28 -6.40
N MET A 113 -1.87 15.22 -6.89
CA MET A 113 -1.19 14.05 -7.44
C MET A 113 -2.11 13.27 -8.37
N ASN A 114 -1.50 12.59 -9.34
CA ASN A 114 -2.18 11.62 -10.17
C ASN A 114 -2.16 10.25 -9.49
N LEU A 115 -3.33 9.72 -9.19
CA LEU A 115 -3.50 8.40 -8.60
C LEU A 115 -3.80 7.37 -9.69
N GLN A 116 -3.10 6.24 -9.64
CA GLN A 116 -3.39 5.09 -10.49
C GLN A 116 -4.13 4.02 -9.68
N PRO A 117 -5.45 3.87 -9.83
CA PRO A 117 -6.24 2.92 -9.02
C PRO A 117 -5.83 1.46 -9.18
N SER A 118 -5.23 1.08 -10.31
CA SER A 118 -4.71 -0.29 -10.50
C SER A 118 -3.58 -0.65 -9.53
N GLU A 119 -2.79 0.32 -9.05
CA GLU A 119 -1.76 0.08 -8.04
C GLU A 119 -2.39 -0.23 -6.67
N LEU A 120 -3.44 0.52 -6.31
CA LEU A 120 -4.20 0.26 -5.09
C LEU A 120 -4.93 -1.08 -5.16
N MET A 121 -5.48 -1.42 -6.35
CA MET A 121 -6.19 -2.68 -6.54
C MET A 121 -5.29 -3.91 -6.33
N LYS A 122 -4.00 -3.84 -6.67
CA LYS A 122 -3.04 -4.92 -6.36
C LYS A 122 -2.96 -5.19 -4.86
N VAL A 123 -2.87 -4.13 -4.06
CA VAL A 123 -2.85 -4.25 -2.60
C VAL A 123 -4.18 -4.79 -2.07
N GLY A 124 -5.30 -4.28 -2.59
CA GLY A 124 -6.65 -4.76 -2.24
C GLY A 124 -6.84 -6.24 -2.55
N LEU A 125 -6.34 -6.71 -3.70
CA LEU A 125 -6.40 -8.11 -4.09
C LEU A 125 -5.58 -9.00 -3.15
N ILE A 126 -4.37 -8.58 -2.76
CA ILE A 126 -3.53 -9.33 -1.82
C ILE A 126 -4.24 -9.47 -0.47
N LEU A 127 -4.82 -8.39 0.07
CA LEU A 127 -5.57 -8.43 1.33
C LEU A 127 -6.82 -9.31 1.23
N PHE A 128 -7.53 -9.25 0.11
CA PHE A 128 -8.70 -10.08 -0.16
C PHE A 128 -8.35 -11.55 -0.17
N LEU A 129 -7.33 -11.94 -0.95
CA LEU A 129 -6.87 -13.33 -1.06
C LEU A 129 -6.33 -13.85 0.28
N ALA A 130 -5.56 -13.04 1.01
CA ALA A 130 -5.07 -13.41 2.33
C ALA A 130 -6.21 -13.76 3.29
N LYS A 131 -7.29 -12.95 3.30
CA LYS A 131 -8.48 -13.24 4.12
C LYS A 131 -9.25 -14.45 3.61
N TYR A 132 -9.40 -14.61 2.32
CA TYR A 132 -10.09 -15.74 1.70
C TYR A 132 -9.41 -17.06 2.11
N TYR A 133 -8.09 -17.18 1.87
CA TYR A 133 -7.36 -18.40 2.19
C TYR A 133 -7.22 -18.66 3.68
N HIS A 134 -7.19 -17.62 4.52
CA HIS A 134 -7.18 -17.79 5.97
C HIS A 134 -8.44 -18.46 6.52
N ARG A 135 -9.56 -18.38 5.80
CA ARG A 135 -10.85 -18.99 6.17
C ARG A 135 -11.00 -20.45 5.71
N ILE A 136 -10.16 -20.91 4.80
CA ILE A 136 -10.26 -22.27 4.28
C ILE A 136 -9.62 -23.22 5.29
N PRO A 137 -10.35 -24.30 5.71
CA PRO A 137 -9.75 -25.34 6.53
C PRO A 137 -8.58 -26.02 5.81
N ILE A 138 -7.53 -26.35 6.56
CA ILE A 138 -6.28 -26.95 6.01
C ILE A 138 -6.58 -28.22 5.22
N GLU A 139 -7.59 -29.00 5.64
CA GLU A 139 -8.03 -30.23 5.00
C GLU A 139 -8.51 -30.03 3.55
N ASN A 140 -9.06 -28.84 3.25
CA ASN A 140 -9.62 -28.48 1.95
C ASN A 140 -8.64 -27.71 1.05
N MET A 141 -7.45 -27.38 1.52
CA MET A 141 -6.48 -26.61 0.75
C MET A 141 -5.97 -27.32 -0.51
N ASN A 142 -6.00 -28.66 -0.54
CA ASN A 142 -5.60 -29.44 -1.72
C ASN A 142 -6.71 -29.56 -2.78
N SER A 143 -7.90 -29.03 -2.52
CA SER A 143 -9.00 -29.09 -3.49
C SER A 143 -8.87 -27.92 -4.48
N ILE A 144 -8.75 -28.28 -5.77
CA ILE A 144 -8.67 -27.31 -6.88
C ILE A 144 -9.83 -26.32 -6.86
N ARG A 145 -11.02 -26.74 -6.40
CA ARG A 145 -12.20 -25.89 -6.30
C ARG A 145 -11.96 -24.65 -5.42
N TYR A 146 -11.32 -24.80 -4.26
CA TYR A 146 -11.02 -23.67 -3.37
C TYR A 146 -9.86 -22.81 -3.83
N LEU A 147 -9.03 -23.33 -4.73
CA LEU A 147 -7.89 -22.59 -5.29
C LEU A 147 -8.34 -21.62 -6.41
N PHE A 148 -9.39 -21.95 -7.16
CA PHE A 148 -9.84 -21.23 -8.36
C PHE A 148 -11.13 -20.42 -8.18
N ILE A 149 -11.75 -20.40 -7.00
CA ILE A 149 -13.01 -19.65 -6.72
C ILE A 149 -12.81 -18.35 -5.92
N PRO A 150 -11.64 -17.75 -5.73
CA PRO A 150 -11.60 -16.43 -5.13
C PRO A 150 -12.07 -15.33 -6.09
#